data_fdcf4676899511ca75a1e49cee46565a
#
_entry.id   fdcf4676899511ca75a1e49cee46565a
#
_cell.length_a   1.000
_cell.length_b   1.000
_cell.length_c   1.000
_cell.angle_alpha   90.00
_cell.angle_beta   90.00
_cell.angle_gamma   90.00
#
_symmetry.space_group_name_H-M   'P 1'
#
loop_
_entity.id
_entity.type
_entity.pdbx_description
1 polymer ?
#
loop_
_entity_poly.entity_id
_entity_poly.type
_entity_poly.pdbx_seq_one_letter_code
_entity_poly.pdbx_strand_id
1 'polypeptide(L)'
;MLPAVRNAALMRGKTYIGIDFGTSTTVVSIASYDESNHKIHTKSLRLPQMLPDGALYRSEIVPTVIAWLNGRILVGEGASQMKYQLKKGKNIWYSFKMELGEDLGAKYYDSELREIDPFRIKNPVD
;
A
#
# COMPACT_ATOMS: atom_id res chain seq x y z
N MET A 1 -21.47 -18.74 23.58
CA MET A 1 -21.26 -18.15 22.24
C MET A 1 -19.76 -18.08 21.99
N LEU A 2 -19.31 -18.64 20.89
CA LEU A 2 -17.90 -18.59 20.51
C LEU A 2 -17.45 -17.16 20.24
N PRO A 3 -16.22 -16.75 20.61
CA PRO A 3 -15.73 -15.38 20.42
C PRO A 3 -15.88 -14.85 18.99
N ALA A 4 -15.68 -15.72 17.98
CA ALA A 4 -15.81 -15.35 16.57
C ALA A 4 -17.24 -14.93 16.20
N VAL A 5 -18.27 -15.64 16.70
CA VAL A 5 -19.68 -15.31 16.45
C VAL A 5 -20.07 -14.01 17.17
N ARG A 6 -19.58 -13.82 18.38
CA ARG A 6 -19.79 -12.60 19.16
C ARG A 6 -19.19 -11.38 18.47
N ASN A 7 -17.99 -11.52 17.93
CA ASN A 7 -17.32 -10.45 17.19
C ASN A 7 -18.03 -10.12 15.89
N ALA A 8 -18.58 -11.12 15.19
CA ALA A 8 -19.34 -10.89 13.95
C ALA A 8 -20.57 -10.00 14.19
N ALA A 9 -21.29 -10.20 15.28
CA ALA A 9 -22.45 -9.38 15.61
C ALA A 9 -22.11 -7.90 15.84
N LEU A 10 -20.89 -7.62 16.33
CA LEU A 10 -20.39 -6.26 16.52
C LEU A 10 -20.07 -5.55 15.21
N MET A 11 -19.95 -6.29 14.10
CA MET A 11 -19.66 -5.74 12.77
C MET A 11 -20.89 -5.22 12.03
N ARG A 12 -22.09 -5.33 12.61
CA ARG A 12 -23.32 -4.86 11.96
C ARG A 12 -23.20 -3.41 11.54
N GLY A 13 -23.57 -3.13 10.27
CA GLY A 13 -23.54 -1.79 9.71
C GLY A 13 -22.13 -1.19 9.54
N LYS A 14 -21.07 -2.00 9.70
CA LYS A 14 -19.69 -1.56 9.58
C LYS A 14 -18.99 -2.34 8.49
N THR A 15 -18.06 -1.67 7.82
CA THR A 15 -17.13 -2.29 6.87
C THR A 15 -15.73 -2.16 7.44
N TYR A 16 -15.01 -3.27 7.47
CA TYR A 16 -13.64 -3.33 7.95
C TYR A 16 -12.70 -3.47 6.77
N ILE A 17 -11.57 -2.81 6.85
CA ILE A 17 -10.51 -2.90 5.86
C ILE A 17 -9.35 -3.65 6.48
N GLY A 18 -8.92 -4.73 5.82
CA GLY A 18 -7.73 -5.48 6.16
C GLY A 18 -6.64 -5.22 5.13
N ILE A 19 -5.44 -4.99 5.61
CA ILE A 19 -4.27 -4.80 4.75
C ILE A 19 -3.25 -5.87 5.09
N ASP A 20 -2.98 -6.74 4.13
CA ASP A 20 -1.87 -7.69 4.21
C ASP A 20 -0.65 -7.05 3.53
N PHE A 21 0.18 -6.43 4.35
CA PHE A 21 1.38 -5.73 3.89
C PHE A 21 2.56 -6.69 3.88
N GLY A 22 2.81 -7.31 2.72
CA GLY A 22 3.93 -8.22 2.52
C GLY A 22 5.21 -7.54 2.05
N THR A 23 6.32 -8.25 2.14
CA THR A 23 7.62 -7.77 1.65
C THR A 23 7.62 -7.53 0.14
N SER A 24 6.96 -8.41 -0.61
CA SER A 24 6.92 -8.36 -2.08
C SER A 24 5.59 -7.84 -2.61
N THR A 25 4.49 -8.19 -1.96
CA THR A 25 3.14 -7.85 -2.40
C THR A 25 2.26 -7.40 -1.24
N THR A 26 1.32 -6.53 -1.55
CA THR A 26 0.31 -6.05 -0.62
C THR A 26 -1.08 -6.38 -1.17
N VAL A 27 -1.96 -6.85 -0.29
CA VAL A 27 -3.36 -7.14 -0.62
C VAL A 27 -4.25 -6.38 0.34
N VAL A 28 -5.27 -5.73 -0.21
CA VAL A 28 -6.29 -5.02 0.58
C VAL A 28 -7.61 -5.75 0.44
N SER A 29 -8.23 -6.03 1.57
CA SER A 29 -9.51 -6.74 1.63
C SER A 29 -10.52 -5.94 2.44
N ILE A 30 -11.79 -6.15 2.14
CA ILE A 30 -12.88 -5.64 2.95
C ILE A 30 -13.65 -6.80 3.56
N ALA A 31 -14.18 -6.57 4.75
CA ALA A 31 -15.06 -7.50 5.44
C ALA A 31 -16.32 -6.79 5.91
N SER A 32 -17.46 -7.42 5.70
CA SER A 32 -18.74 -6.93 6.15
C SER A 32 -19.60 -8.07 6.68
N TYR A 33 -20.53 -7.75 7.57
CA TYR A 33 -21.47 -8.71 8.12
C TYR A 33 -22.76 -8.72 7.30
N ASP A 34 -23.12 -9.91 6.81
CA ASP A 34 -24.39 -10.12 6.12
C ASP A 34 -25.43 -10.60 7.14
N GLU A 35 -26.37 -9.74 7.48
CA GLU A 35 -27.43 -10.05 8.44
C GLU A 35 -28.38 -11.15 7.94
N SER A 36 -28.58 -11.26 6.63
CA SER A 36 -29.50 -12.25 6.05
C SER A 36 -28.98 -13.67 6.20
N ASN A 37 -27.68 -13.86 6.10
CA ASN A 37 -27.00 -15.16 6.18
C ASN A 37 -26.26 -15.38 7.50
N HIS A 38 -26.21 -14.39 8.38
CA HIS A 38 -25.40 -14.41 9.61
C HIS A 38 -23.93 -14.78 9.38
N LYS A 39 -23.38 -14.28 8.26
CA LYS A 39 -21.99 -14.59 7.84
C LYS A 39 -21.19 -13.32 7.63
N ILE A 40 -19.88 -13.45 7.81
CA ILE A 40 -18.91 -12.44 7.42
C ILE A 40 -18.53 -12.72 5.96
N HIS A 41 -18.71 -11.73 5.11
CA HIS A 41 -18.22 -11.74 3.74
C HIS A 41 -16.92 -10.98 3.66
N THR A 42 -15.92 -11.59 3.03
CA THR A 42 -14.63 -10.97 2.75
C THR A 42 -14.40 -10.92 1.25
N LYS A 43 -13.76 -9.86 0.80
CA LYS A 43 -13.45 -9.66 -0.61
C LYS A 43 -12.14 -8.92 -0.74
N SER A 44 -11.23 -9.44 -1.56
CA SER A 44 -10.03 -8.71 -1.95
C SER A 44 -10.38 -7.63 -2.97
N LEU A 45 -9.82 -6.45 -2.81
CA LEU A 45 -10.08 -5.32 -3.69
C LEU A 45 -9.15 -5.37 -4.91
N ARG A 46 -9.71 -5.14 -6.08
CA ARG A 46 -8.95 -4.90 -7.30
C ARG A 46 -8.59 -3.42 -7.35
N LEU A 47 -7.39 -3.09 -6.94
CA LEU A 47 -6.94 -1.71 -6.84
C LEU A 47 -6.38 -1.21 -8.17
N PRO A 48 -6.74 0.02 -8.57
CA PRO A 48 -6.14 0.65 -9.73
C PRO A 48 -4.69 1.02 -9.42
N GLN A 49 -3.78 0.67 -10.32
CA GLN A 49 -2.37 0.96 -10.25
C GLN A 49 -1.95 1.69 -11.51
N MET A 50 -1.33 2.85 -11.36
CA MET A 50 -0.89 3.62 -12.51
C MET A 50 0.39 3.03 -13.09
N LEU A 51 0.37 2.75 -14.38
CA LEU A 51 1.55 2.33 -15.14
C LEU A 51 2.39 3.55 -15.54
N PRO A 52 3.67 3.35 -15.94
CA PRO A 52 4.55 4.45 -16.31
C PRO A 52 4.02 5.33 -17.45
N ASP A 53 3.25 4.77 -18.37
CA ASP A 53 2.61 5.49 -19.48
C ASP A 53 1.31 6.22 -19.09
N GLY A 54 0.88 6.10 -17.84
CA GLY A 54 -0.35 6.69 -17.33
C GLY A 54 -1.58 5.82 -17.45
N ALA A 55 -1.49 4.64 -18.06
CA ALA A 55 -2.59 3.68 -18.09
C ALA A 55 -2.87 3.13 -16.69
N LEU A 56 -4.12 2.66 -16.47
CA LEU A 56 -4.50 2.03 -15.22
C LEU A 56 -4.52 0.52 -15.36
N TYR A 57 -3.89 -0.15 -14.45
CA TYR A 57 -3.89 -1.60 -14.28
C TYR A 57 -4.61 -1.95 -12.99
N ARG A 58 -5.58 -2.85 -13.04
CA ARG A 58 -6.34 -3.28 -11.86
C ARG A 58 -5.99 -4.69 -11.48
N SER A 59 -5.64 -4.88 -10.23
CA SER A 59 -5.32 -6.20 -9.68
C SER A 59 -5.58 -6.25 -8.19
N GLU A 60 -5.87 -7.43 -7.69
CA GLU A 60 -5.93 -7.71 -6.25
C GLU A 60 -4.54 -7.71 -5.62
N ILE A 61 -3.52 -7.96 -6.42
CA ILE A 61 -2.13 -7.99 -5.97
C ILE A 61 -1.47 -6.68 -6.33
N VAL A 62 -0.97 -5.98 -5.31
CA VAL A 62 -0.21 -4.75 -5.46
C VAL A 62 1.24 -5.04 -5.08
N PRO A 63 2.19 -5.02 -6.03
CA PRO A 63 3.59 -5.11 -5.68
C PRO A 63 3.97 -4.05 -4.64
N THR A 64 4.70 -4.47 -3.60
CA THR A 64 5.15 -3.55 -2.54
C THR A 64 6.36 -2.77 -3.05
N VAL A 65 6.10 -1.89 -4.01
CA VAL A 65 7.11 -1.10 -4.70
C VAL A 65 6.58 0.33 -4.84
N ILE A 66 7.43 1.28 -4.54
CA ILE A 66 7.15 2.71 -4.70
C ILE A 66 8.23 3.29 -5.59
N ALA A 67 7.83 4.09 -6.56
CA ALA A 67 8.76 4.77 -7.45
C ALA A 67 8.38 6.24 -7.61
N TRP A 68 9.39 7.06 -7.78
CA TRP A 68 9.24 8.46 -8.17
C TRP A 68 9.66 8.59 -9.62
N LEU A 69 8.71 8.94 -10.46
CA LEU A 69 8.93 9.04 -11.91
C LEU A 69 8.28 10.31 -12.46
N ASN A 70 9.09 11.20 -13.03
CA ASN A 70 8.61 12.41 -13.72
C ASN A 70 7.62 13.25 -12.89
N GLY A 71 7.95 13.46 -11.60
CA GLY A 71 7.11 14.25 -10.70
C GLY A 71 5.88 13.52 -10.17
N ARG A 72 5.76 12.22 -10.41
CA ARG A 72 4.65 11.39 -9.93
C ARG A 72 5.15 10.24 -9.07
N ILE A 73 4.36 9.90 -8.07
CA ILE A 73 4.58 8.69 -7.27
C ILE A 73 3.80 7.56 -7.92
N LEU A 74 4.50 6.50 -8.27
CA LEU A 74 3.91 5.24 -8.70
C LEU A 74 3.96 4.25 -7.54
N VAL A 75 2.88 3.50 -7.37
CA VAL A 75 2.80 2.44 -6.36
C VAL A 75 2.29 1.18 -7.02
N GLY A 76 2.93 0.06 -6.74
CA GLY A 76 2.49 -1.23 -7.25
C GLY A 76 3.10 -1.59 -8.59
N GLU A 77 2.28 -2.04 -9.52
CA GLU A 77 2.73 -2.61 -10.81
C GLU A 77 3.53 -1.61 -11.64
N GLY A 78 3.07 -0.37 -11.73
CA GLY A 78 3.81 0.65 -12.47
C GLY A 78 5.20 0.91 -11.91
N ALA A 79 5.32 0.96 -10.60
CA ALA A 79 6.61 1.08 -9.93
C ALA A 79 7.47 -0.17 -10.15
N SER A 80 6.87 -1.35 -10.06
CA SER A 80 7.58 -2.62 -10.25
C SER A 80 8.21 -2.75 -11.64
N GLN A 81 7.53 -2.24 -12.67
CA GLN A 81 8.05 -2.23 -14.04
C GLN A 81 9.30 -1.36 -14.20
N MET A 82 9.54 -0.44 -13.28
CA MET A 82 10.66 0.48 -13.34
C MET A 82 11.91 0.00 -12.59
N LYS A 83 11.90 -1.21 -12.01
CA LYS A 83 13.01 -1.73 -11.21
C LYS A 83 14.36 -1.75 -11.92
N TYR A 84 14.36 -1.96 -13.23
CA TYR A 84 15.60 -2.03 -14.01
C TYR A 84 16.08 -0.68 -14.53
N GLN A 85 15.22 0.34 -14.49
CA GLN A 85 15.52 1.67 -15.03
C GLN A 85 15.82 2.68 -13.93
N LEU A 86 15.24 2.50 -12.74
CA LEU A 86 15.40 3.39 -11.60
C LEU A 86 16.41 2.81 -10.60
N LYS A 87 16.96 3.70 -9.78
CA LYS A 87 17.98 3.32 -8.81
C LYS A 87 17.38 3.07 -7.44
N LYS A 88 17.50 1.84 -6.96
CA LYS A 88 17.00 1.44 -5.63
C LYS A 88 17.58 2.32 -4.53
N GLY A 89 16.70 2.80 -3.66
CA GLY A 89 17.06 3.68 -2.54
C GLY A 89 17.19 5.15 -2.91
N LYS A 90 17.05 5.51 -4.19
CA LYS A 90 17.08 6.90 -4.66
C LYS A 90 15.74 7.35 -5.22
N ASN A 91 15.22 6.61 -6.19
CA ASN A 91 13.94 6.94 -6.83
C ASN A 91 13.04 5.71 -7.02
N ILE A 92 13.44 4.57 -6.51
CA ILE A 92 12.59 3.40 -6.37
C ILE A 92 12.91 2.66 -5.06
N TRP A 93 11.88 2.18 -4.38
CA TRP A 93 11.99 1.47 -3.11
C TRP A 93 11.16 0.20 -3.17
N TYR A 94 11.78 -0.90 -2.82
CA TYR A 94 11.16 -2.21 -2.66
C TYR A 94 11.96 -3.03 -1.65
N SER A 95 11.38 -4.10 -1.14
CA SER A 95 11.98 -4.91 -0.07
C SER A 95 12.35 -4.08 1.18
N PHE A 96 11.55 -3.06 1.47
CA PHE A 96 11.83 -2.10 2.55
C PHE A 96 11.08 -2.39 3.86
N LYS A 97 10.24 -3.44 3.89
CA LYS A 97 9.37 -3.70 5.04
C LYS A 97 10.15 -3.80 6.36
N MET A 98 11.30 -4.48 6.34
CA MET A 98 12.12 -4.65 7.54
C MET A 98 12.81 -3.37 7.98
N GLU A 99 12.91 -2.38 7.11
CA GLU A 99 13.51 -1.08 7.39
C GLU A 99 12.51 -0.10 8.01
N LEU A 100 11.23 -0.39 7.93
CA LEU A 100 10.20 0.45 8.53
C LEU A 100 10.31 0.41 10.05
N GLY A 101 10.37 1.58 10.64
CA GLY A 101 10.51 1.73 12.08
C GLY A 101 11.97 1.76 12.58
N GLU A 102 12.94 1.60 11.69
CA GLU A 102 14.34 1.75 12.01
C GLU A 102 14.86 3.11 11.52
N ASP A 103 15.64 3.78 12.34
CA ASP A 103 16.41 4.95 11.90
C ASP A 103 17.73 4.47 11.30
N LEU A 104 17.74 4.33 9.99
CA LEU A 104 18.90 3.86 9.27
C LEU A 104 19.88 4.98 8.92
N GLY A 105 19.58 6.22 9.30
CA GLY A 105 20.36 7.38 8.86
C GLY A 105 20.39 7.55 7.35
N ALA A 106 19.45 6.93 6.65
CA ALA A 106 19.40 6.96 5.20
C ALA A 106 19.01 8.34 4.69
N LYS A 107 19.64 8.74 3.61
CA LYS A 107 19.25 9.95 2.89
C LYS A 107 18.27 9.61 1.78
N TYR A 108 17.26 10.43 1.65
CA TYR A 108 16.23 10.26 0.64
C TYR A 108 16.29 11.40 -0.37
N TYR A 109 15.93 11.11 -1.59
CA TYR A 109 16.07 12.05 -2.71
C TYR A 109 14.79 12.07 -3.54
N ASP A 110 14.42 13.25 -4.02
CA ASP A 110 13.34 13.39 -5.01
C ASP A 110 13.80 12.96 -6.42
N SER A 111 12.93 13.12 -7.40
CA SER A 111 13.24 12.76 -8.80
C SER A 111 14.37 13.59 -9.42
N GLU A 112 14.66 14.77 -8.85
CA GLU A 112 15.74 15.64 -9.28
C GLU A 112 17.01 15.43 -8.45
N LEU A 113 17.04 14.35 -7.65
CA LEU A 113 18.14 13.99 -6.76
C LEU A 113 18.44 15.04 -5.68
N ARG A 114 17.43 15.83 -5.29
CA ARG A 114 17.53 16.71 -4.13
C ARG A 114 17.24 15.93 -2.87
N GLU A 115 18.04 16.13 -1.82
CA GLU A 115 17.81 15.47 -0.53
C GLU A 115 16.48 15.93 0.07
N ILE A 116 15.66 14.98 0.45
CA ILE A 116 14.37 15.21 1.11
C ILE A 116 14.34 14.52 2.47
N ASP A 117 13.56 15.07 3.38
CA ASP A 117 13.23 14.43 4.64
C ASP A 117 11.83 13.81 4.53
N PRO A 118 11.72 12.48 4.32
CA PRO A 118 10.43 11.83 4.13
C PRO A 118 9.58 11.81 5.40
N PHE A 119 10.21 12.06 6.57
CA PHE A 119 9.52 12.09 7.85
C PHE A 119 9.05 13.49 8.23
N ARG A 120 9.49 14.51 7.50
CA ARG A 120 8.92 15.84 7.59
C ARG A 120 7.60 15.91 6.83
N ILE A 121 6.68 15.09 7.24
CA ILE A 121 5.29 15.36 6.93
C ILE A 121 4.98 16.66 7.65
N LYS A 122 4.85 17.74 6.90
CA LYS A 122 4.30 18.96 7.48
C LYS A 122 2.98 18.57 8.10
N ASN A 123 2.90 18.69 9.40
CA ASN A 123 1.64 18.51 10.08
C ASN A 123 0.63 19.42 9.36
N PRO A 124 -0.50 18.91 8.89
CA PRO A 124 -1.50 19.76 8.21
C PRO A 124 -2.01 20.91 9.08
N VAL A 125 -1.62 20.94 10.35
CA VAL A 125 -1.91 22.05 11.28
C VAL A 125 -0.78 23.09 11.33
N ASP A 126 0.36 22.81 10.76
CA ASP A 126 1.47 23.75 10.60
C ASP A 126 1.34 24.49 9.26
#